data_25b400796273b6dff915d7866de51f44
#
_entry.id   25b400796273b6dff915d7866de51f44
#
_cell.length_a   1.000
_cell.length_b   1.000
_cell.length_c   1.000
_cell.angle_alpha   90.00
_cell.angle_beta   90.00
_cell.angle_gamma   90.00
#
_symmetry.space_group_name_H-M   'P 1'
#
loop_
_entity.id
_entity.type
_entity.pdbx_description
1 polymer ?
#
loop_
_entity_poly.entity_id
_entity_poly.type
_entity_poly.pdbx_seq_one_letter_code
_entity_poly.pdbx_strand_id
1 'polypeptide(L)'
;GPGGSQVPNPVFIPAFQAVIPSFLCPSDPGPVQYMATLGSPAQTYIFGANNYMASTGSGTGTNYDDRSSTDGFVAINSSVRFKDMRDGSSQTVFMSEAIRGDDADVTLPAGTTPLFPYRKLLSAGSGTSPGSGPGYTGSGGGWPTGKIINPDLLAVLAVQTNWRATAGGNGRGVTWLRGLAHSVLTNGYNTPNSRIPDTTLHGTGFFGPRSLHAGGAHALFGDGSVRFLADSIDVGLHRALHSRDGGETVGEF
;
A
#
# COMPACT_ATOMS: atom_id res chain seq x y z
N GLY A 1 -1.16 3.26 -17.55
CA GLY A 1 -2.28 3.85 -18.27
C GLY A 1 -3.44 2.87 -18.36
N PRO A 2 -4.69 3.32 -18.45
CA PRO A 2 -5.84 2.42 -18.52
C PRO A 2 -5.70 1.54 -19.78
N GLY A 3 -5.75 0.21 -19.60
CA GLY A 3 -5.68 -0.75 -20.69
C GLY A 3 -4.28 -1.15 -21.17
N GLY A 4 -3.22 -0.66 -20.54
CA GLY A 4 -1.86 -1.12 -20.84
C GLY A 4 -1.69 -2.60 -20.45
N SER A 5 -1.04 -3.39 -21.32
CA SER A 5 -0.64 -4.75 -21.00
C SER A 5 0.16 -4.73 -19.70
N GLN A 6 -0.26 -5.51 -18.71
CA GLN A 6 0.47 -5.64 -17.43
C GLN A 6 1.72 -6.52 -17.57
N VAL A 7 2.10 -6.83 -18.80
CA VAL A 7 3.25 -7.68 -19.12
C VAL A 7 4.55 -6.88 -18.91
N PRO A 8 5.52 -7.44 -18.19
CA PRO A 8 6.84 -6.83 -18.06
C PRO A 8 7.52 -6.62 -19.42
N ASN A 9 8.18 -5.47 -19.57
CA ASN A 9 9.04 -5.27 -20.74
C ASN A 9 10.17 -6.31 -20.70
N PRO A 10 10.42 -7.05 -21.79
CA PRO A 10 11.43 -8.12 -21.84
C PRO A 10 12.83 -7.69 -21.36
N VAL A 11 13.21 -6.45 -21.62
CA VAL A 11 14.50 -5.89 -21.18
C VAL A 11 14.65 -5.88 -19.65
N PHE A 12 13.57 -5.74 -18.92
CA PHE A 12 13.56 -5.64 -17.46
C PHE A 12 13.22 -6.96 -16.75
N ILE A 13 12.94 -8.05 -17.48
CA ILE A 13 12.59 -9.34 -16.87
C ILE A 13 13.66 -9.80 -15.84
N PRO A 14 14.98 -9.74 -16.12
CA PRO A 14 15.98 -10.13 -15.12
C PRO A 14 15.89 -9.30 -13.83
N ALA A 15 15.58 -8.00 -13.93
CA ALA A 15 15.38 -7.15 -12.76
C ALA A 15 14.10 -7.53 -11.99
N PHE A 16 12.99 -7.79 -12.68
CA PHE A 16 11.75 -8.25 -12.02
C PHE A 16 11.95 -9.53 -11.21
N GLN A 17 12.80 -10.43 -11.68
CA GLN A 17 13.09 -11.73 -11.05
C GLN A 17 14.08 -11.64 -9.91
N ALA A 18 14.84 -10.55 -9.82
CA ALA A 18 15.89 -10.40 -8.83
C ALA A 18 15.35 -10.44 -7.40
N VAL A 19 15.91 -11.29 -6.56
CA VAL A 19 15.73 -11.26 -5.11
C VAL A 19 16.79 -10.35 -4.53
N ILE A 20 16.37 -9.29 -3.87
CA ILE A 20 17.25 -8.31 -3.24
C ILE A 20 17.18 -8.51 -1.73
N PRO A 21 18.20 -9.09 -1.09
CA PRO A 21 18.15 -9.44 0.34
C PRO A 21 17.82 -8.27 1.25
N SER A 22 18.31 -7.06 0.95
CA SER A 22 18.02 -5.85 1.72
C SER A 22 16.58 -5.37 1.61
N PHE A 23 15.79 -5.90 0.68
CA PHE A 23 14.36 -5.61 0.57
C PHE A 23 13.49 -6.63 1.32
N LEU A 24 14.11 -7.62 1.95
CA LEU A 24 13.40 -8.68 2.65
C LEU A 24 13.61 -8.58 4.16
N CYS A 25 12.54 -8.57 4.91
CA CYS A 25 12.59 -8.68 6.37
C CYS A 25 12.85 -10.14 6.74
N PRO A 26 13.93 -10.46 7.48
CA PRO A 26 14.24 -11.84 7.86
C PRO A 26 13.20 -12.46 8.80
N SER A 27 12.43 -11.64 9.51
CA SER A 27 11.32 -12.12 10.37
C SER A 27 10.06 -12.51 9.61
N ASP A 28 9.98 -12.17 8.31
CA ASP A 28 8.84 -12.57 7.47
C ASP A 28 9.17 -13.86 6.69
N PRO A 29 8.55 -15.02 7.03
CA PRO A 29 8.78 -16.28 6.33
C PRO A 29 8.03 -16.40 5.00
N GLY A 30 7.42 -15.32 4.49
CA GLY A 30 6.71 -15.34 3.21
C GLY A 30 7.61 -15.65 2.02
N PRO A 31 7.03 -15.96 0.85
CA PRO A 31 7.80 -16.22 -0.38
C PRO A 31 8.72 -15.05 -0.72
N VAL A 32 9.90 -15.35 -1.24
CA VAL A 32 10.87 -14.34 -1.72
C VAL A 32 10.70 -14.01 -3.19
N GLN A 33 9.94 -14.86 -3.90
CA GLN A 33 9.53 -14.67 -5.29
C GLN A 33 8.08 -15.12 -5.47
N TYR A 34 7.39 -14.52 -6.42
CA TYR A 34 6.01 -14.83 -6.78
C TYR A 34 5.89 -15.05 -8.27
N MET A 35 4.91 -15.85 -8.68
CA MET A 35 4.61 -16.08 -10.08
C MET A 35 3.26 -15.47 -10.45
N ALA A 36 3.19 -14.89 -11.65
CA ALA A 36 1.92 -14.45 -12.22
C ALA A 36 1.86 -14.76 -13.71
N THR A 37 0.72 -15.24 -14.15
CA THR A 37 0.43 -15.42 -15.58
C THR A 37 -0.27 -14.17 -16.09
N LEU A 38 0.38 -13.47 -17.01
CA LEU A 38 -0.04 -12.17 -17.52
C LEU A 38 -0.03 -12.14 -19.05
N GLY A 39 -0.81 -11.24 -19.62
CA GLY A 39 -0.80 -10.97 -21.06
C GLY A 39 -1.74 -11.83 -21.90
N SER A 40 -1.72 -11.55 -23.20
CA SER A 40 -2.41 -12.32 -24.24
C SER A 40 -1.51 -12.39 -25.49
N PRO A 41 -0.94 -13.54 -25.83
CA PRO A 41 -1.10 -14.83 -25.13
C PRO A 41 -0.54 -14.81 -23.72
N ALA A 42 -1.11 -15.64 -22.85
CA ALA A 42 -0.75 -15.72 -21.44
C ALA A 42 0.67 -16.30 -21.25
N GLN A 43 1.50 -15.60 -20.48
CA GLN A 43 2.87 -16.02 -20.13
C GLN A 43 3.09 -15.91 -18.62
N THR A 44 3.89 -16.82 -18.04
CA THR A 44 4.22 -16.79 -16.63
C THR A 44 5.50 -15.98 -16.40
N TYR A 45 5.43 -15.03 -15.48
CA TYR A 45 6.52 -14.18 -15.05
C TYR A 45 6.83 -14.41 -13.57
N ILE A 46 8.09 -14.25 -13.20
CA ILE A 46 8.56 -14.33 -11.81
C ILE A 46 8.86 -12.91 -11.34
N PHE A 47 8.51 -12.61 -10.09
CA PHE A 47 8.71 -11.32 -9.46
C PHE A 47 9.42 -11.47 -8.11
N GLY A 48 10.47 -10.70 -7.88
CA GLY A 48 11.13 -10.60 -6.58
C GLY A 48 10.27 -9.78 -5.60
N ALA A 49 10.18 -10.26 -4.37
CA ALA A 49 9.36 -9.67 -3.32
C ALA A 49 10.03 -8.49 -2.58
N ASN A 50 9.25 -7.76 -1.77
CA ASN A 50 9.75 -6.74 -0.85
C ASN A 50 8.87 -6.61 0.41
N ASN A 51 9.52 -6.20 1.51
CA ASN A 51 8.87 -5.88 2.78
C ASN A 51 8.87 -4.38 3.11
N TYR A 52 9.57 -3.55 2.33
CA TYR A 52 9.73 -2.13 2.63
C TYR A 52 9.06 -1.30 1.55
N MET A 53 8.13 -0.44 1.95
CA MET A 53 7.22 0.27 1.05
C MET A 53 7.30 1.77 1.27
N ALA A 54 7.29 2.53 0.18
CA ALA A 54 7.40 3.98 0.22
C ALA A 54 6.07 4.63 0.69
N SER A 55 6.18 5.68 1.50
CA SER A 55 5.03 6.39 2.06
C SER A 55 4.42 7.39 1.08
N THR A 56 3.11 7.25 0.87
CA THR A 56 2.31 8.21 0.08
C THR A 56 1.69 9.30 0.94
N GLY A 57 1.93 9.33 2.25
CA GLY A 57 1.44 10.36 3.14
C GLY A 57 0.44 9.88 4.17
N SER A 58 -0.31 10.81 4.76
CA SER A 58 -1.26 10.55 5.84
C SER A 58 -2.40 9.60 5.44
N GLY A 59 -2.73 9.53 4.16
CA GLY A 59 -3.91 8.81 3.66
C GLY A 59 -5.24 9.52 3.97
N THR A 60 -5.22 10.69 4.62
CA THR A 60 -6.43 11.44 5.00
C THR A 60 -6.98 12.28 3.85
N GLY A 61 -8.27 12.60 3.89
CA GLY A 61 -8.90 13.41 2.86
C GLY A 61 -8.80 12.75 1.49
N THR A 62 -8.03 13.35 0.58
CA THR A 62 -7.74 12.82 -0.76
C THR A 62 -6.35 12.21 -0.87
N ASN A 63 -5.57 12.17 0.22
CA ASN A 63 -4.16 11.78 0.20
C ASN A 63 -3.92 10.25 0.17
N TYR A 64 -4.99 9.44 0.25
CA TYR A 64 -4.90 8.02 -0.02
C TYR A 64 -4.77 7.71 -1.53
N ASP A 65 -5.12 8.69 -2.39
CA ASP A 65 -5.14 8.55 -3.84
C ASP A 65 -3.81 8.99 -4.45
N ASP A 66 -2.89 8.05 -4.58
CA ASP A 66 -1.53 8.23 -5.11
C ASP A 66 -1.47 8.53 -6.63
N ARG A 67 -2.60 8.51 -7.34
CA ARG A 67 -2.68 8.90 -8.76
C ARG A 67 -2.46 10.39 -8.98
N SER A 68 -2.48 11.18 -7.93
CA SER A 68 -2.16 12.61 -7.94
C SER A 68 -1.29 12.96 -6.74
N SER A 69 -0.83 14.21 -6.68
CA SER A 69 -0.02 14.70 -5.56
C SER A 69 -0.72 14.46 -4.21
N THR A 70 -0.01 13.85 -3.28
CA THR A 70 -0.41 13.59 -1.90
C THR A 70 0.40 14.45 -0.93
N ASP A 71 0.12 14.36 0.36
CA ASP A 71 0.89 15.00 1.43
C ASP A 71 2.12 14.19 1.87
N GLY A 72 2.39 13.03 1.24
CA GLY A 72 3.53 12.19 1.53
C GLY A 72 4.74 12.42 0.65
N PHE A 73 5.69 11.49 0.74
CA PHE A 73 6.96 11.57 0.02
C PHE A 73 6.84 11.08 -1.42
N VAL A 74 5.96 10.12 -1.70
CA VAL A 74 5.82 9.48 -3.02
C VAL A 74 4.38 9.54 -3.49
N ALA A 75 4.19 9.92 -4.75
CA ALA A 75 2.96 9.72 -5.50
C ALA A 75 3.29 9.50 -6.98
N ILE A 76 2.35 9.04 -7.77
CA ILE A 76 2.57 8.83 -9.22
C ILE A 76 2.97 10.16 -9.87
N ASN A 77 4.06 10.14 -10.63
CA ASN A 77 4.64 11.31 -11.30
C ASN A 77 4.98 12.48 -10.36
N SER A 78 5.19 12.24 -9.07
CA SER A 78 5.62 13.27 -8.14
C SER A 78 7.14 13.48 -8.17
N SER A 79 7.57 14.67 -7.76
CA SER A 79 8.96 15.01 -7.51
C SER A 79 9.03 15.81 -6.22
N VAL A 80 9.27 15.12 -5.11
CA VAL A 80 9.38 15.72 -3.77
C VAL A 80 10.87 15.88 -3.44
N ARG A 81 11.27 17.05 -2.95
CA ARG A 81 12.63 17.37 -2.55
C ARG A 81 12.70 17.48 -1.02
N PHE A 82 13.88 17.35 -0.45
CA PHE A 82 14.09 17.52 1.00
C PHE A 82 13.55 18.83 1.56
N LYS A 83 13.65 19.92 0.79
CA LYS A 83 13.10 21.23 1.18
C LYS A 83 11.55 21.26 1.23
N ASP A 84 10.90 20.29 0.64
CA ASP A 84 9.43 20.20 0.61
C ASP A 84 8.90 19.44 1.85
N MET A 85 9.78 18.89 2.71
CA MET A 85 9.49 18.32 4.03
C MET A 85 9.45 19.45 5.08
N ARG A 86 8.36 20.18 5.14
CA ARG A 86 8.22 21.35 6.02
C ARG A 86 8.08 20.98 7.49
N ASP A 87 7.54 19.79 7.78
CA ASP A 87 7.38 19.26 9.13
C ASP A 87 8.71 18.72 9.69
N GLY A 88 9.75 18.71 8.85
CA GLY A 88 11.08 18.23 9.19
C GLY A 88 11.35 16.80 8.74
N SER A 89 12.55 16.56 8.22
CA SER A 89 12.94 15.23 7.71
C SER A 89 12.95 14.15 8.81
N SER A 90 13.21 14.52 10.05
CA SER A 90 13.18 13.61 11.21
C SER A 90 11.76 13.31 11.71
N GLN A 91 10.75 13.98 11.18
CA GLN A 91 9.34 13.83 11.55
C GLN A 91 8.50 13.24 10.40
N THR A 92 9.10 13.01 9.23
CA THR A 92 8.36 12.53 8.05
C THR A 92 8.79 11.11 7.70
N VAL A 93 7.85 10.17 7.72
CA VAL A 93 8.05 8.77 7.31
C VAL A 93 8.27 8.70 5.80
N PHE A 94 9.39 8.13 5.41
CA PHE A 94 9.77 7.89 4.03
C PHE A 94 9.36 6.49 3.54
N MET A 95 9.61 5.46 4.38
CA MET A 95 9.23 4.07 4.11
C MET A 95 8.76 3.39 5.39
N SER A 96 7.98 2.33 5.26
CA SER A 96 7.62 1.47 6.39
C SER A 96 7.63 -0.01 6.00
N GLU A 97 7.66 -0.87 7.00
CA GLU A 97 7.53 -2.32 6.83
C GLU A 97 6.13 -2.69 6.34
N ALA A 98 6.08 -3.74 5.53
CA ALA A 98 4.86 -4.45 5.17
C ALA A 98 5.10 -5.96 5.14
N ILE A 99 4.07 -6.74 5.46
CA ILE A 99 4.11 -8.20 5.38
C ILE A 99 3.80 -8.61 3.94
N ARG A 100 4.58 -9.54 3.40
CA ARG A 100 4.40 -10.09 2.06
C ARG A 100 3.17 -10.99 1.99
N GLY A 101 2.50 -11.02 0.84
CA GLY A 101 1.39 -11.93 0.56
C GLY A 101 1.78 -13.40 0.75
N ASP A 102 0.81 -14.24 1.04
CA ASP A 102 0.99 -15.70 1.20
C ASP A 102 0.79 -16.48 -0.12
N ASP A 103 0.76 -15.78 -1.25
CA ASP A 103 0.55 -16.31 -2.60
C ASP A 103 -0.76 -17.09 -2.79
N ALA A 104 -1.78 -16.78 -1.99
CA ALA A 104 -3.09 -17.43 -2.05
C ALA A 104 -4.23 -16.41 -2.00
N ASP A 105 -4.87 -16.19 -3.14
CA ASP A 105 -6.11 -15.41 -3.20
C ASP A 105 -7.28 -16.23 -2.62
N VAL A 106 -8.20 -15.58 -1.95
CA VAL A 106 -9.41 -16.22 -1.42
C VAL A 106 -10.62 -15.30 -1.55
N THR A 107 -11.78 -15.90 -1.83
CA THR A 107 -13.08 -15.22 -1.78
C THR A 107 -13.84 -15.74 -0.58
N LEU A 108 -14.23 -14.82 0.32
CA LEU A 108 -14.98 -15.13 1.53
C LEU A 108 -16.29 -14.34 1.55
N PRO A 109 -17.30 -14.78 2.30
CA PRO A 109 -18.51 -13.97 2.52
C PRO A 109 -18.16 -12.57 3.03
N ALA A 110 -18.94 -11.58 2.64
CA ALA A 110 -18.76 -10.19 3.10
C ALA A 110 -18.72 -10.13 4.64
N GLY A 111 -17.84 -9.30 5.18
CA GLY A 111 -17.61 -9.19 6.62
C GLY A 111 -16.78 -10.32 7.25
N THR A 112 -16.36 -11.33 6.45
CA THR A 112 -15.51 -12.43 6.94
C THR A 112 -14.04 -12.10 6.73
N THR A 113 -13.21 -12.41 7.73
CA THR A 113 -11.76 -12.18 7.73
C THR A 113 -11.02 -13.51 7.56
N PRO A 114 -10.00 -13.61 6.69
CA PRO A 114 -9.19 -14.82 6.56
C PRO A 114 -8.32 -15.06 7.81
N LEU A 115 -7.80 -16.27 7.94
CA LEU A 115 -6.98 -16.67 9.10
C LEU A 115 -5.75 -15.78 9.30
N PHE A 116 -5.12 -15.31 8.20
CA PHE A 116 -3.96 -14.42 8.22
C PHE A 116 -4.27 -13.13 7.43
N PRO A 117 -5.09 -12.23 7.97
CA PRO A 117 -5.55 -11.04 7.25
C PRO A 117 -4.41 -10.10 6.86
N TYR A 118 -3.32 -10.06 7.63
CA TYR A 118 -2.18 -9.17 7.36
C TYR A 118 -1.35 -9.58 6.13
N ARG A 119 -1.49 -10.83 5.67
CA ARG A 119 -0.86 -11.30 4.43
C ARG A 119 -1.73 -11.09 3.19
N LYS A 120 -2.92 -10.55 3.38
CA LYS A 120 -3.87 -10.32 2.30
C LYS A 120 -4.35 -8.88 2.33
N LEU A 121 -4.73 -8.39 1.18
CA LEU A 121 -5.49 -7.15 1.10
C LEU A 121 -6.91 -7.43 0.59
N LEU A 122 -7.83 -6.61 1.01
CA LEU A 122 -9.20 -6.65 0.54
C LEU A 122 -9.33 -5.82 -0.75
N SER A 123 -9.76 -6.45 -1.82
CA SER A 123 -9.88 -5.79 -3.12
C SER A 123 -11.31 -5.29 -3.35
N ALA A 124 -11.50 -4.00 -3.22
CA ALA A 124 -12.66 -3.32 -3.77
C ALA A 124 -12.37 -2.96 -5.22
N GLY A 125 -12.63 -3.87 -6.14
CA GLY A 125 -12.22 -3.83 -7.54
C GLY A 125 -12.37 -2.47 -8.23
N SER A 126 -11.67 -2.29 -9.33
CA SER A 126 -11.61 -1.04 -10.11
C SER A 126 -12.98 -0.56 -10.66
N GLY A 127 -14.00 -1.38 -10.63
CA GLY A 127 -15.33 -1.08 -11.18
C GLY A 127 -16.46 -1.12 -10.17
N THR A 128 -16.21 -1.54 -8.93
CA THR A 128 -17.22 -1.50 -7.88
C THR A 128 -17.07 -0.23 -7.07
N SER A 129 -17.97 0.69 -7.31
CA SER A 129 -18.27 1.71 -6.31
C SER A 129 -18.72 0.99 -5.05
N PRO A 130 -17.98 1.00 -3.94
CA PRO A 130 -18.51 0.50 -2.69
C PRO A 130 -19.50 1.53 -2.20
N GLY A 131 -20.74 1.33 -2.52
CA GLY A 131 -21.82 2.19 -2.06
C GLY A 131 -21.61 3.67 -2.36
N SER A 132 -22.67 4.38 -2.51
CA SER A 132 -22.76 5.82 -2.67
C SER A 132 -22.33 6.55 -1.38
N GLY A 133 -21.07 6.51 -1.01
CA GLY A 133 -20.51 7.43 -0.01
C GLY A 133 -20.32 8.81 -0.63
N PRO A 134 -20.43 9.89 0.14
CA PRO A 134 -20.15 11.23 -0.35
C PRO A 134 -18.76 11.29 -0.99
N GLY A 135 -18.68 11.65 -2.27
CA GLY A 135 -17.43 11.76 -3.03
C GLY A 135 -16.98 10.52 -3.78
N TYR A 136 -17.66 9.39 -3.64
CA TYR A 136 -17.37 8.19 -4.41
C TYR A 136 -18.40 7.99 -5.53
N THR A 137 -18.16 8.58 -6.66
CA THR A 137 -18.95 8.37 -7.88
C THR A 137 -18.15 7.53 -8.86
N GLY A 138 -17.93 6.27 -8.53
CA GLY A 138 -17.38 5.29 -9.46
C GLY A 138 -18.52 4.59 -10.19
N SER A 139 -18.94 5.09 -11.32
CA SER A 139 -19.81 4.34 -12.22
C SER A 139 -18.97 3.48 -13.15
N GLY A 140 -19.21 2.19 -13.11
CA GLY A 140 -18.89 1.20 -14.13
C GLY A 140 -17.63 1.42 -14.98
N GLY A 141 -16.49 0.84 -14.59
CA GLY A 141 -15.38 0.55 -15.49
C GLY A 141 -14.41 1.67 -15.81
N GLY A 142 -14.59 2.87 -15.31
CA GLY A 142 -13.69 4.00 -15.50
C GLY A 142 -12.94 4.38 -14.23
N TRP A 143 -11.68 4.81 -14.36
CA TRP A 143 -10.99 5.49 -13.30
C TRP A 143 -11.72 6.80 -12.98
N PRO A 144 -12.04 7.09 -11.69
CA PRO A 144 -12.65 8.37 -11.36
C PRO A 144 -11.77 9.51 -11.85
N THR A 145 -12.36 10.52 -12.44
CA THR A 145 -11.65 11.77 -12.76
C THR A 145 -11.59 12.64 -11.51
N GLY A 146 -10.38 13.05 -11.14
CA GLY A 146 -10.14 13.90 -9.98
C GLY A 146 -9.94 13.13 -8.66
N LYS A 147 -9.64 13.89 -7.62
CA LYS A 147 -9.43 13.37 -6.28
C LYS A 147 -10.77 13.07 -5.60
N ILE A 148 -10.83 11.96 -4.88
CA ILE A 148 -12.00 11.55 -4.10
C ILE A 148 -11.65 11.69 -2.62
N ILE A 149 -12.53 12.34 -1.85
CA ILE A 149 -12.42 12.39 -0.38
C ILE A 149 -12.56 10.97 0.16
N ASN A 150 -11.88 10.66 1.25
CA ASN A 150 -11.90 9.35 1.91
C ASN A 150 -13.29 8.72 1.82
N PRO A 151 -13.42 7.54 1.20
CA PRO A 151 -14.64 6.77 1.30
C PRO A 151 -14.85 6.32 2.76
N ASP A 152 -16.06 5.99 3.12
CA ASP A 152 -16.31 5.25 4.36
C ASP A 152 -15.67 3.86 4.24
N LEU A 153 -14.46 3.73 4.80
CA LEU A 153 -13.68 2.50 4.69
C LEU A 153 -14.42 1.31 5.33
N LEU A 154 -15.13 1.50 6.42
CA LEU A 154 -15.88 0.43 7.08
C LEU A 154 -17.04 -0.04 6.23
N ALA A 155 -17.76 0.87 5.57
CA ALA A 155 -18.81 0.51 4.63
C ALA A 155 -18.26 -0.21 3.39
N VAL A 156 -17.07 0.20 2.91
CA VAL A 156 -16.35 -0.50 1.84
C VAL A 156 -16.03 -1.94 2.25
N LEU A 157 -15.44 -2.11 3.44
CA LEU A 157 -15.02 -3.42 3.94
C LEU A 157 -16.21 -4.37 4.15
N ALA A 158 -17.35 -3.84 4.58
CA ALA A 158 -18.55 -4.62 4.91
C ALA A 158 -19.14 -5.38 3.71
N VAL A 159 -18.84 -4.95 2.48
CA VAL A 159 -19.43 -5.55 1.25
C VAL A 159 -18.43 -6.29 0.38
N GLN A 160 -17.13 -6.23 0.71
CA GLN A 160 -16.09 -6.87 -0.10
C GLN A 160 -15.89 -8.33 0.28
N THR A 161 -15.54 -9.14 -0.71
CA THR A 161 -15.40 -10.59 -0.58
C THR A 161 -14.03 -11.11 -1.06
N ASN A 162 -13.29 -10.31 -1.82
CA ASN A 162 -12.08 -10.73 -2.52
C ASN A 162 -10.82 -10.34 -1.76
N TRP A 163 -10.15 -11.32 -1.19
CA TRP A 163 -8.88 -11.18 -0.51
C TRP A 163 -7.74 -11.59 -1.44
N ARG A 164 -6.76 -10.73 -1.63
CA ARG A 164 -5.68 -10.87 -2.62
C ARG A 164 -4.32 -10.94 -1.94
N ALA A 165 -3.49 -11.87 -2.41
CA ALA A 165 -2.14 -12.09 -1.90
C ALA A 165 -1.15 -12.55 -2.98
N THR A 166 -1.61 -12.78 -4.22
CA THR A 166 -0.76 -13.24 -5.34
C THR A 166 -0.23 -12.08 -6.17
N ALA A 167 0.83 -12.30 -6.94
CA ALA A 167 1.35 -11.31 -7.88
C ALA A 167 0.36 -10.97 -9.01
N GLY A 168 -0.48 -11.93 -9.41
CA GLY A 168 -1.56 -11.71 -10.38
C GLY A 168 -2.80 -11.07 -9.75
N GLY A 169 -3.03 -11.29 -8.46
CA GLY A 169 -4.19 -10.83 -7.70
C GLY A 169 -4.01 -9.53 -6.94
N ASN A 170 -2.93 -8.80 -7.16
CA ASN A 170 -2.61 -7.53 -6.50
C ASN A 170 -2.20 -7.68 -5.02
N GLY A 171 -1.46 -8.73 -4.65
CA GLY A 171 -0.95 -8.93 -3.29
C GLY A 171 0.03 -7.86 -2.80
N ARG A 172 0.16 -7.75 -1.47
CA ARG A 172 1.15 -6.87 -0.81
C ARG A 172 2.56 -7.44 -0.97
N GLY A 173 3.54 -6.60 -1.27
CA GLY A 173 4.96 -6.99 -1.29
C GLY A 173 5.34 -8.08 -2.28
N VAL A 174 4.48 -8.40 -3.22
CA VAL A 174 4.68 -9.49 -4.20
C VAL A 174 5.62 -9.11 -5.34
N THR A 175 5.99 -7.85 -5.44
CA THR A 175 6.98 -7.37 -6.42
C THR A 175 7.58 -6.05 -5.95
N TRP A 176 8.90 -5.89 -6.08
CA TRP A 176 9.58 -4.66 -5.71
C TRP A 176 9.68 -3.64 -6.86
N LEU A 177 9.64 -4.09 -8.10
CA LEU A 177 9.87 -3.25 -9.29
C LEU A 177 8.59 -2.82 -10.01
N ARG A 178 7.49 -3.57 -9.86
CA ARG A 178 6.24 -3.24 -10.52
C ARG A 178 5.54 -2.12 -9.75
N GLY A 179 5.43 -0.92 -10.34
CA GLY A 179 4.85 0.27 -9.72
C GLY A 179 3.34 0.20 -9.50
N LEU A 180 2.89 -0.80 -8.75
CA LEU A 180 1.50 -0.94 -8.31
C LEU A 180 1.41 -0.50 -6.85
N ALA A 181 0.50 0.42 -6.54
CA ALA A 181 0.33 1.00 -5.21
C ALA A 181 0.31 -0.06 -4.10
N HIS A 182 -0.52 -1.07 -4.25
CA HIS A 182 -0.65 -2.17 -3.28
C HIS A 182 0.63 -2.99 -3.07
N SER A 183 1.56 -3.01 -4.03
CA SER A 183 2.78 -3.81 -3.93
C SER A 183 3.98 -3.06 -3.36
N VAL A 184 4.02 -1.74 -3.50
CA VAL A 184 5.22 -0.94 -3.20
C VAL A 184 4.96 0.32 -2.36
N LEU A 185 3.68 0.64 -2.05
CA LEU A 185 3.33 1.84 -1.31
C LEU A 185 2.64 1.53 0.03
N THR A 186 2.78 2.48 0.95
CA THR A 186 2.12 2.51 2.26
C THR A 186 1.59 3.92 2.53
N ASN A 187 0.68 4.06 3.51
CA ASN A 187 0.24 5.36 4.03
C ASN A 187 -0.10 5.28 5.52
N GLY A 188 -0.20 6.43 6.14
CA GLY A 188 -0.44 6.58 7.58
C GLY A 188 -1.91 6.49 8.00
N TYR A 189 -2.85 6.11 7.14
CA TYR A 189 -4.26 6.11 7.50
C TYR A 189 -4.60 5.17 8.65
N ASN A 190 -4.08 3.95 8.59
CA ASN A 190 -4.20 2.94 9.64
C ASN A 190 -2.89 2.83 10.41
N THR A 191 -2.96 2.72 11.74
CA THR A 191 -1.80 2.50 12.61
C THR A 191 -1.10 1.17 12.30
N PRO A 192 0.16 0.97 12.74
CA PRO A 192 0.86 -0.28 12.52
C PRO A 192 0.03 -1.48 13.00
N ASN A 193 0.08 -2.57 12.24
CA ASN A 193 -0.63 -3.82 12.54
C ASN A 193 -2.14 -3.67 12.86
N SER A 194 -2.76 -2.60 12.38
CA SER A 194 -4.19 -2.34 12.56
C SER A 194 -5.04 -3.56 12.17
N ARG A 195 -6.14 -3.78 12.92
CA ARG A 195 -7.13 -4.80 12.59
C ARG A 195 -7.93 -4.47 11.31
N ILE A 196 -7.95 -3.21 10.90
CA ILE A 196 -8.52 -2.81 9.62
C ILE A 196 -7.60 -3.33 8.51
N PRO A 197 -8.07 -4.17 7.60
CA PRO A 197 -7.23 -4.75 6.55
C PRO A 197 -6.77 -3.69 5.54
N ASP A 198 -5.62 -3.92 4.95
CA ASP A 198 -5.20 -3.19 3.77
C ASP A 198 -6.23 -3.37 2.66
N THR A 199 -6.55 -2.30 1.96
CA THR A 199 -7.67 -2.28 1.01
C THR A 199 -7.30 -1.53 -0.25
N THR A 200 -7.51 -2.16 -1.41
CA THR A 200 -7.42 -1.46 -2.69
C THR A 200 -8.76 -0.84 -3.08
N LEU A 201 -8.69 0.36 -3.58
CA LEU A 201 -9.80 1.11 -4.15
C LEU A 201 -9.35 1.66 -5.50
N HIS A 202 -9.99 1.26 -6.59
CA HIS A 202 -9.68 1.73 -7.95
C HIS A 202 -8.17 1.92 -8.27
N GLY A 203 -7.32 0.99 -7.79
CA GLY A 203 -5.88 0.97 -8.10
C GLY A 203 -4.96 1.70 -7.13
N THR A 204 -5.51 2.41 -6.18
CA THR A 204 -4.87 3.01 -5.01
C THR A 204 -5.49 2.42 -3.74
N GLY A 205 -5.30 2.98 -2.56
CA GLY A 205 -5.99 2.48 -1.36
C GLY A 205 -5.39 2.87 -0.03
N PHE A 206 -5.78 2.11 0.98
CA PHE A 206 -5.32 2.24 2.35
C PHE A 206 -4.39 1.08 2.68
N PHE A 207 -3.11 1.37 2.86
CA PHE A 207 -2.06 0.37 3.05
C PHE A 207 -1.22 0.77 4.27
N GLY A 208 -1.53 0.20 5.43
CA GLY A 208 -0.83 0.51 6.67
C GLY A 208 0.55 -0.17 6.78
N PRO A 209 1.42 0.34 7.68
CA PRO A 209 2.60 -0.39 8.11
C PRO A 209 2.22 -1.72 8.75
N ARG A 210 2.95 -2.80 8.40
CA ARG A 210 2.71 -4.13 8.97
C ARG A 210 4.00 -4.89 9.15
N SER A 211 4.12 -5.55 10.29
CA SER A 211 5.26 -6.40 10.55
C SER A 211 4.90 -7.60 11.43
N LEU A 212 5.80 -8.57 11.52
CA LEU A 212 5.71 -9.68 12.48
C LEU A 212 6.49 -9.40 13.77
N HIS A 213 7.03 -8.19 13.93
CA HIS A 213 7.63 -7.76 15.19
C HIS A 213 6.55 -7.51 16.23
N ALA A 214 6.80 -7.93 17.47
CA ALA A 214 5.83 -7.74 18.53
C ALA A 214 5.63 -6.25 18.85
N GLY A 215 4.39 -5.79 18.78
CA GLY A 215 3.97 -4.47 19.25
C GLY A 215 4.13 -3.31 18.27
N GLY A 216 4.53 -3.53 17.00
CA GLY A 216 4.60 -2.44 16.04
C GLY A 216 5.35 -2.78 14.76
N ALA A 217 5.75 -1.76 14.01
CA ALA A 217 6.50 -1.86 12.76
C ALA A 217 7.60 -0.81 12.68
N HIS A 218 8.70 -1.10 11.98
CA HIS A 218 9.74 -0.12 11.74
C HIS A 218 9.37 0.82 10.58
N ALA A 219 9.78 2.07 10.73
CA ALA A 219 9.68 3.08 9.70
C ALA A 219 11.01 3.81 9.51
N LEU A 220 11.36 4.06 8.26
CA LEU A 220 12.47 4.91 7.86
C LEU A 220 11.96 6.34 7.72
N PHE A 221 12.65 7.28 8.32
CA PHE A 221 12.36 8.70 8.24
C PHE A 221 13.20 9.41 7.18
N GLY A 222 12.79 10.59 6.78
CA GLY A 222 13.47 11.37 5.74
C GLY A 222 14.90 11.79 6.09
N ASP A 223 15.29 11.77 7.37
CA ASP A 223 16.67 12.01 7.85
C ASP A 223 17.55 10.76 7.82
N GLY A 224 17.01 9.60 7.42
CA GLY A 224 17.69 8.32 7.39
C GLY A 224 17.61 7.54 8.70
N SER A 225 17.00 8.06 9.76
CA SER A 225 16.78 7.31 10.99
C SER A 225 15.71 6.23 10.82
N VAL A 226 15.88 5.11 11.51
CA VAL A 226 14.88 4.05 11.59
C VAL A 226 14.31 4.03 13.00
N ARG A 227 12.98 4.11 13.12
CA ARG A 227 12.29 4.09 14.42
C ARG A 227 11.20 3.03 14.42
N PHE A 228 10.90 2.53 15.61
CA PHE A 228 9.82 1.59 15.83
C PHE A 228 8.54 2.35 16.17
N LEU A 229 7.51 2.18 15.35
CA LEU A 229 6.19 2.75 15.57
C LEU A 229 5.30 1.70 16.26
N ALA A 230 4.85 2.00 17.48
CA ALA A 230 4.03 1.08 18.25
C ALA A 230 2.63 0.90 17.64
N ASP A 231 2.04 -0.30 17.79
CA ASP A 231 0.66 -0.58 17.38
C ASP A 231 -0.35 0.34 18.09
N SER A 232 0.00 0.77 19.32
CA SER A 232 -0.81 1.64 20.17
C SER A 232 -0.58 3.13 19.95
N ILE A 233 0.21 3.52 18.94
CA ILE A 233 0.44 4.92 18.61
C ILE A 233 -0.90 5.65 18.39
N ASP A 234 -1.00 6.89 18.86
CA ASP A 234 -2.16 7.73 18.55
C ASP A 234 -2.34 7.87 17.04
N VAL A 235 -3.56 7.69 16.55
CA VAL A 235 -3.86 7.69 15.11
C VAL A 235 -3.61 9.06 14.47
N GLY A 236 -3.84 10.15 15.20
CA GLY A 236 -3.56 11.51 14.71
C GLY A 236 -2.06 11.73 14.57
N LEU A 237 -1.29 11.36 15.60
CA LEU A 237 0.17 11.39 15.57
C LEU A 237 0.73 10.52 14.44
N HIS A 238 0.24 9.29 14.28
CA HIS A 238 0.68 8.42 13.20
C HIS A 238 0.46 9.03 11.81
N ARG A 239 -0.70 9.64 11.58
CA ARG A 239 -1.02 10.34 10.33
C ARG A 239 -0.16 11.57 10.11
N ALA A 240 0.11 12.34 11.16
CA ALA A 240 1.02 13.49 11.13
C ALA A 240 2.44 13.08 10.73
N LEU A 241 2.96 11.98 11.30
CA LEU A 241 4.29 11.44 10.93
C LEU A 241 4.39 11.01 9.45
N HIS A 242 3.29 10.72 8.79
CA HIS A 242 3.27 10.39 7.36
C HIS A 242 3.09 11.62 6.46
N SER A 243 2.67 12.78 7.00
CA SER A 243 2.62 14.05 6.28
C SER A 243 4.00 14.70 6.21
N ARG A 244 4.30 15.39 5.10
CA ARG A 244 5.54 16.17 4.94
C ARG A 244 5.35 17.68 5.16
N ASP A 245 4.11 18.16 5.13
CA ASP A 245 3.79 19.60 5.13
C ASP A 245 2.42 19.90 5.77
N GLY A 246 1.94 19.05 6.68
CA GLY A 246 0.69 19.23 7.40
C GLY A 246 0.76 20.35 8.45
N GLY A 247 1.94 20.73 8.90
CA GLY A 247 2.18 21.78 9.90
C GLY A 247 1.92 21.31 11.34
N GLU A 248 1.85 19.99 11.55
CA GLU A 248 1.66 19.43 12.88
C GLU A 248 2.97 19.50 13.68
N THR A 249 2.86 19.93 14.94
CA THR A 249 3.97 19.82 15.89
C THR A 249 3.96 18.41 16.49
N VAL A 250 4.89 17.59 16.11
CA VAL A 250 5.05 16.23 16.62
C VAL A 250 6.03 16.25 17.80
N GLY A 251 5.58 15.82 19.00
CA GLY A 251 6.43 15.62 20.16
C GLY A 251 7.31 14.38 20.03
N GLU A 252 8.09 14.06 21.07
CA GLU A 252 8.80 12.78 21.17
C GLU A 252 7.80 11.61 21.22
N PHE A 253 8.09 10.52 20.52
CA PHE A 253 7.25 9.32 20.41
C PHE A 253 8.12 8.05 20.32
#